data_be53e9d5e9ac2f169e368d32535ebe6a
#
_entry.id   be53e9d5e9ac2f169e368d32535ebe6a
#
_cell.length_a   1.000
_cell.length_b   1.000
_cell.length_c   1.000
_cell.angle_alpha   90.00
_cell.angle_beta   90.00
_cell.angle_gamma   90.00
#
_symmetry.space_group_name_H-M   'P 1'
#
loop_
_entity.id
_entity.type
_entity.pdbx_description
1 polymer ?
#
loop_
_entity_poly.entity_id
_entity_poly.type
_entity_poly.pdbx_seq_one_letter_code
_entity_poly.pdbx_strand_id
1 'polypeptide(L)'
;MHDYVVVGAGSAGCVLAARLTEDPDASVLLLEAGPPDRKLEIRVPAAFSRLYDSAVDWGYRTVPQAGSGGREVFYPRGKVVGGSSSINAMMALRGHRADQDGWALPGWAWEDVEPVYARSAAGPFPLAALRRPHLLTGAFVEAAAASGIGCTADLNGPDNEGVGLVPSPSVAVAGSASPTAISAPRGAAPT
;
A
#
# COMPACT_ATOMS: atom_id res chain seq x y z
N MET A 1 9.25 -29.89 -7.86
CA MET A 1 9.55 -28.74 -8.74
C MET A 1 8.31 -27.85 -8.67
N HIS A 2 8.43 -26.54 -8.53
CA HIS A 2 7.27 -25.63 -8.48
C HIS A 2 7.01 -25.08 -9.88
N ASP A 3 5.73 -24.84 -10.22
CA ASP A 3 5.34 -24.26 -11.49
C ASP A 3 5.64 -22.77 -11.54
N TYR A 4 5.52 -22.09 -10.38
CA TYR A 4 5.82 -20.67 -10.25
C TYR A 4 6.69 -20.37 -9.04
N VAL A 5 7.62 -19.43 -9.18
CA VAL A 5 8.41 -18.88 -8.09
C VAL A 5 8.14 -17.37 -8.02
N VAL A 6 7.57 -16.92 -6.92
CA VAL A 6 7.29 -15.50 -6.66
C VAL A 6 8.32 -14.99 -5.66
N VAL A 7 9.10 -14.00 -6.05
CA VAL A 7 10.16 -13.42 -5.21
C VAL A 7 9.67 -12.12 -4.57
N GLY A 8 9.55 -12.13 -3.26
CA GLY A 8 9.05 -11.04 -2.43
C GLY A 8 7.58 -11.22 -2.04
N ALA A 9 7.33 -11.40 -0.75
CA ALA A 9 5.98 -11.45 -0.16
C ALA A 9 5.45 -10.05 0.20
N GLY A 10 5.69 -9.06 -0.67
CA GLY A 10 5.07 -7.76 -0.60
C GLY A 10 3.64 -7.78 -1.14
N SER A 11 2.99 -6.61 -1.26
CA SER A 11 1.58 -6.49 -1.70
C SER A 11 1.33 -7.20 -3.04
N ALA A 12 2.19 -6.98 -4.05
CA ALA A 12 2.04 -7.59 -5.36
C ALA A 12 2.29 -9.10 -5.33
N GLY A 13 3.38 -9.55 -4.67
CA GLY A 13 3.73 -10.96 -4.60
C GLY A 13 2.69 -11.79 -3.86
N CYS A 14 2.12 -11.27 -2.78
CA CYS A 14 1.02 -11.92 -2.07
C CYS A 14 -0.22 -12.08 -2.96
N VAL A 15 -0.57 -11.05 -3.74
CA VAL A 15 -1.70 -11.12 -4.68
C VAL A 15 -1.43 -12.15 -5.77
N LEU A 16 -0.23 -12.13 -6.37
CA LEU A 16 0.15 -13.10 -7.39
C LEU A 16 0.11 -14.53 -6.85
N ALA A 17 0.71 -14.77 -5.68
CA ALA A 17 0.70 -16.10 -5.08
C ALA A 17 -0.75 -16.59 -4.80
N ALA A 18 -1.59 -15.69 -4.26
CA ALA A 18 -2.99 -16.03 -3.99
C ALA A 18 -3.78 -16.34 -5.27
N ARG A 19 -3.57 -15.58 -6.34
CA ARG A 19 -4.28 -15.79 -7.61
C ARG A 19 -3.79 -17.01 -8.37
N LEU A 20 -2.50 -17.25 -8.39
CA LEU A 20 -1.93 -18.43 -9.05
C LEU A 20 -2.34 -19.74 -8.36
N THR A 21 -2.54 -19.72 -7.03
CA THR A 21 -3.00 -20.90 -6.27
C THR A 21 -4.53 -21.09 -6.29
N GLU A 22 -5.29 -20.27 -7.02
CA GLU A 22 -6.71 -20.56 -7.32
C GLU A 22 -6.84 -21.78 -8.24
N ASP A 23 -5.83 -22.04 -9.06
CA ASP A 23 -5.69 -23.31 -9.79
C ASP A 23 -5.14 -24.37 -8.82
N PRO A 24 -5.91 -25.43 -8.49
CA PRO A 24 -5.49 -26.46 -7.57
C PRO A 24 -4.31 -27.29 -8.07
N ASP A 25 -4.04 -27.30 -9.36
CA ASP A 25 -2.94 -28.04 -9.97
C ASP A 25 -1.65 -27.20 -10.03
N ALA A 26 -1.73 -25.90 -9.75
CA ALA A 26 -0.57 -25.00 -9.74
C ALA A 26 0.15 -25.01 -8.39
N SER A 27 1.45 -25.27 -8.41
CA SER A 27 2.32 -25.16 -7.24
C SER A 27 3.11 -23.84 -7.28
N VAL A 28 2.99 -23.04 -6.21
CA VAL A 28 3.63 -21.73 -6.11
C VAL A 28 4.59 -21.70 -4.93
N LEU A 29 5.84 -21.33 -5.17
CA LEU A 29 6.82 -21.03 -4.13
C LEU A 29 6.91 -19.52 -3.95
N LEU A 30 6.54 -19.02 -2.76
CA LEU A 30 6.70 -17.61 -2.39
C LEU A 30 7.91 -17.44 -1.49
N LEU A 31 8.89 -16.65 -1.93
CA LEU A 31 10.12 -16.36 -1.21
C LEU A 31 10.07 -14.95 -0.62
N GLU A 32 10.47 -14.81 0.65
CA GLU A 32 10.60 -13.51 1.31
C GLU A 32 11.93 -13.43 2.06
N ALA A 33 12.61 -12.29 1.93
CA ALA A 33 13.90 -12.05 2.58
C ALA A 33 13.77 -11.66 4.05
N GLY A 34 12.62 -11.08 4.41
CA GLY A 34 12.36 -10.57 5.74
C GLY A 34 11.68 -11.58 6.67
N PRO A 35 11.61 -11.27 7.96
CA PRO A 35 10.91 -12.09 8.95
C PRO A 35 9.38 -12.03 8.77
N PRO A 36 8.63 -12.91 9.45
CA PRO A 36 7.20 -12.75 9.61
C PRO A 36 6.84 -11.39 10.28
N ASP A 37 5.68 -10.85 9.94
CA ASP A 37 5.13 -9.56 10.37
C ASP A 37 4.64 -9.52 11.84
N ARG A 38 5.38 -10.13 12.76
CA ARG A 38 4.96 -10.31 14.17
C ARG A 38 5.28 -9.12 15.09
N LYS A 39 6.01 -8.11 14.59
CA LYS A 39 6.32 -6.92 15.39
C LYS A 39 5.03 -6.19 15.78
N LEU A 40 4.95 -5.77 17.03
CA LEU A 40 3.79 -5.04 17.55
C LEU A 40 3.57 -3.72 16.79
N GLU A 41 4.64 -3.03 16.44
CA GLU A 41 4.61 -1.76 15.71
C GLU A 41 3.93 -1.87 14.33
N ILE A 42 3.97 -3.05 13.70
CA ILE A 42 3.25 -3.31 12.43
C ILE A 42 1.73 -3.30 12.66
N ARG A 43 1.29 -3.73 13.85
CA ARG A 43 -0.13 -3.84 14.20
C ARG A 43 -0.71 -2.59 14.83
N VAL A 44 0.14 -1.66 15.21
CA VAL A 44 -0.24 -0.37 15.84
C VAL A 44 -0.02 0.76 14.85
N PRO A 45 -1.08 1.28 14.18
CA PRO A 45 -0.96 2.30 13.14
C PRO A 45 -0.11 3.50 13.54
N ALA A 46 -0.25 4.00 14.77
CA ALA A 46 0.52 5.14 15.28
C ALA A 46 2.03 4.87 15.45
N ALA A 47 2.46 3.61 15.36
CA ALA A 47 3.85 3.22 15.57
C ALA A 47 4.63 3.02 14.27
N PHE A 48 4.03 3.25 13.10
CA PHE A 48 4.64 2.98 11.80
C PHE A 48 6.02 3.63 11.62
N SER A 49 6.22 4.84 12.16
CA SER A 49 7.50 5.56 12.06
C SER A 49 8.66 4.84 12.76
N ARG A 50 8.38 3.95 13.73
CA ARG A 50 9.39 3.12 14.40
C ARG A 50 9.85 1.93 13.57
N LEU A 51 9.18 1.66 12.46
CA LEU A 51 9.53 0.58 11.53
C LEU A 51 10.61 1.02 10.53
N TYR A 52 10.75 2.33 10.31
CA TYR A 52 11.76 2.88 9.44
C TYR A 52 13.15 2.74 10.06
N ASP A 53 14.14 2.47 9.22
CA ASP A 53 15.54 2.25 9.60
C ASP A 53 15.69 1.16 10.71
N SER A 54 14.82 0.17 10.68
CA SER A 54 14.78 -0.96 11.62
C SER A 54 15.11 -2.29 10.92
N ALA A 55 15.16 -3.39 11.67
CA ALA A 55 15.42 -4.73 11.12
C ALA A 55 14.39 -5.20 10.06
N VAL A 56 13.22 -4.54 9.98
CA VAL A 56 12.18 -4.82 8.98
C VAL A 56 12.15 -3.82 7.83
N ASP A 57 13.17 -3.00 7.71
CA ASP A 57 13.39 -2.05 6.61
C ASP A 57 14.70 -2.41 5.90
N TRP A 58 14.73 -2.30 4.57
CA TRP A 58 15.97 -2.43 3.80
C TRP A 58 16.95 -1.29 4.07
N GLY A 59 16.49 -0.15 4.59
CA GLY A 59 17.31 1.02 4.89
C GLY A 59 17.94 1.67 3.66
N TYR A 60 17.28 1.59 2.50
CA TYR A 60 17.82 2.15 1.26
C TYR A 60 17.95 3.66 1.34
N ARG A 61 18.99 4.17 0.66
CA ARG A 61 19.19 5.59 0.39
C ARG A 61 19.46 5.78 -1.09
N THR A 62 19.02 6.90 -1.63
CA THR A 62 19.37 7.26 -3.01
C THR A 62 20.86 7.65 -3.07
N VAL A 63 21.43 7.62 -4.27
CA VAL A 63 22.66 8.39 -4.53
C VAL A 63 22.35 9.88 -4.34
N PRO A 64 23.39 10.72 -4.11
CA PRO A 64 23.20 12.17 -4.01
C PRO A 64 22.37 12.72 -5.18
N GLN A 65 21.31 13.44 -4.87
CA GLN A 65 20.36 13.98 -5.84
C GLN A 65 20.65 15.46 -6.11
N ALA A 66 21.06 15.81 -7.32
CA ALA A 66 21.36 17.21 -7.69
C ALA A 66 20.17 18.15 -7.46
N GLY A 67 18.93 17.71 -7.82
CA GLY A 67 17.70 18.47 -7.60
C GLY A 67 17.33 18.65 -6.11
N SER A 68 17.99 17.96 -5.20
CA SER A 68 17.81 18.07 -3.75
C SER A 68 19.04 18.64 -3.04
N GLY A 69 19.84 19.45 -3.74
CA GLY A 69 21.06 20.05 -3.18
C GLY A 69 22.14 19.03 -2.84
N GLY A 70 22.26 17.96 -3.59
CA GLY A 70 23.27 16.90 -3.39
C GLY A 70 22.96 15.95 -2.24
N ARG A 71 21.78 15.99 -1.64
CA ARG A 71 21.41 15.12 -0.52
C ARG A 71 21.10 13.70 -0.96
N GLU A 72 21.47 12.73 -0.13
CA GLU A 72 20.92 11.38 -0.17
C GLU A 72 19.54 11.37 0.49
N VAL A 73 18.55 10.80 -0.19
CA VAL A 73 17.19 10.70 0.34
C VAL A 73 16.98 9.29 0.91
N PHE A 74 16.55 9.21 2.16
CA PHE A 74 16.14 7.95 2.77
C PHE A 74 14.91 7.39 2.04
N TYR A 75 14.97 6.12 1.66
CA TYR A 75 13.96 5.49 0.82
C TYR A 75 13.50 4.16 1.42
N PRO A 76 12.65 4.19 2.45
CA PRO A 76 12.24 3.01 3.20
C PRO A 76 11.54 1.99 2.30
N ARG A 77 11.88 0.72 2.48
CA ARG A 77 11.25 -0.43 1.85
C ARG A 77 11.16 -1.57 2.85
N GLY A 78 9.96 -2.15 3.00
CA GLY A 78 9.76 -3.23 3.94
C GLY A 78 10.56 -4.48 3.57
N LYS A 79 11.35 -4.95 4.55
CA LYS A 79 12.03 -6.24 4.55
C LYS A 79 11.33 -7.15 5.56
N VAL A 80 10.14 -7.55 5.22
CA VAL A 80 9.23 -8.30 6.10
C VAL A 80 8.10 -8.87 5.24
N VAL A 81 7.49 -9.95 5.70
CA VAL A 81 6.26 -10.46 5.08
C VAL A 81 5.21 -9.34 5.02
N GLY A 82 4.63 -9.08 3.85
CA GLY A 82 3.82 -7.90 3.53
C GLY A 82 4.60 -6.77 2.87
N GLY A 83 5.94 -6.80 2.92
CA GLY A 83 6.79 -5.78 2.31
C GLY A 83 6.47 -4.39 2.83
N SER A 84 6.46 -3.40 1.93
CA SER A 84 6.21 -2.00 2.31
C SER A 84 4.78 -1.75 2.80
N SER A 85 3.79 -2.61 2.51
CA SER A 85 2.45 -2.47 3.10
C SER A 85 2.44 -2.73 4.61
N SER A 86 3.44 -3.45 5.14
CA SER A 86 3.59 -3.68 6.58
C SER A 86 4.28 -2.53 7.32
N ILE A 87 4.91 -1.58 6.62
CA ILE A 87 5.67 -0.49 7.26
C ILE A 87 5.25 0.93 6.79
N ASN A 88 4.31 1.06 5.86
CA ASN A 88 3.89 2.35 5.31
C ASN A 88 3.00 3.15 6.27
N ALA A 89 2.72 4.39 5.91
CA ALA A 89 1.85 5.29 6.68
C ALA A 89 0.35 5.08 6.41
N MET A 90 -0.03 4.02 5.72
CA MET A 90 -1.44 3.63 5.44
C MET A 90 -2.28 4.71 4.74
N MET A 91 -1.68 5.54 3.93
CA MET A 91 -2.40 6.45 3.05
C MET A 91 -2.82 5.73 1.78
N ALA A 92 -4.12 5.69 1.49
CA ALA A 92 -4.67 4.97 0.35
C ALA A 92 -5.18 5.94 -0.71
N LEU A 93 -4.29 6.36 -1.58
CA LEU A 93 -4.60 7.19 -2.73
C LEU A 93 -4.38 6.40 -4.01
N ARG A 94 -5.32 6.54 -4.95
CA ARG A 94 -5.19 6.05 -6.31
C ARG A 94 -4.42 7.06 -7.15
N GLY A 95 -3.79 6.60 -8.23
CA GLY A 95 -3.29 7.51 -9.26
C GLY A 95 -4.45 8.29 -9.89
N HIS A 96 -4.19 9.52 -10.29
CA HIS A 96 -5.19 10.31 -11.00
C HIS A 96 -5.40 9.75 -12.42
N ARG A 97 -6.62 9.90 -12.95
CA ARG A 97 -6.96 9.44 -14.29
C ARG A 97 -5.97 9.94 -15.35
N ALA A 98 -5.61 11.22 -15.31
CA ALA A 98 -4.68 11.81 -16.27
C ALA A 98 -3.26 11.19 -16.19
N ASP A 99 -2.84 10.70 -15.01
CA ASP A 99 -1.55 10.02 -14.87
C ASP A 99 -1.57 8.69 -15.61
N GLN A 100 -2.66 7.92 -15.45
CA GLN A 100 -2.84 6.63 -16.12
C GLN A 100 -2.94 6.79 -17.64
N ASP A 101 -3.80 7.69 -18.08
CA ASP A 101 -3.99 7.97 -19.52
C ASP A 101 -2.72 8.54 -20.14
N GLY A 102 -1.95 9.34 -19.40
CA GLY A 102 -0.68 9.94 -19.82
C GLY A 102 0.45 8.93 -20.06
N TRP A 103 0.35 7.72 -19.52
CA TRP A 103 1.34 6.67 -19.84
C TRP A 103 1.23 6.17 -21.28
N ALA A 104 0.08 6.33 -21.92
CA ALA A 104 -0.19 5.92 -23.30
C ALA A 104 0.19 4.44 -23.58
N LEU A 105 0.03 3.58 -22.60
CA LEU A 105 0.32 2.15 -22.68
C LEU A 105 -0.97 1.35 -22.84
N PRO A 106 -1.07 0.44 -23.84
CA PRO A 106 -2.24 -0.43 -24.00
C PRO A 106 -2.51 -1.26 -22.73
N GLY A 107 -3.76 -1.28 -22.28
CA GLY A 107 -4.22 -1.99 -21.08
C GLY A 107 -3.89 -1.27 -19.76
N TRP A 108 -3.42 -0.02 -19.80
CA TRP A 108 -3.08 0.80 -18.64
C TRP A 108 -3.80 2.15 -18.61
N ALA A 109 -4.69 2.42 -19.56
CA ALA A 109 -5.55 3.60 -19.50
C ALA A 109 -6.48 3.52 -18.27
N TRP A 110 -7.00 4.65 -17.84
CA TRP A 110 -7.89 4.68 -16.69
C TRP A 110 -9.06 3.70 -16.80
N GLU A 111 -9.68 3.63 -17.98
CA GLU A 111 -10.80 2.71 -18.24
C GLU A 111 -10.44 1.22 -18.08
N ASP A 112 -9.17 0.86 -18.31
CA ASP A 112 -8.69 -0.50 -18.11
C ASP A 112 -8.44 -0.81 -16.63
N VAL A 113 -7.93 0.17 -15.86
CA VAL A 113 -7.49 -0.05 -14.47
C VAL A 113 -8.56 0.29 -13.43
N GLU A 114 -9.53 1.15 -13.72
CA GLU A 114 -10.62 1.52 -12.80
C GLU A 114 -11.41 0.31 -12.29
N PRO A 115 -11.80 -0.68 -13.12
CA PRO A 115 -12.47 -1.88 -12.65
C PRO A 115 -11.62 -2.72 -11.68
N VAL A 116 -10.29 -2.65 -11.81
CA VAL A 116 -9.35 -3.32 -10.90
C VAL A 116 -9.32 -2.60 -9.55
N TYR A 117 -9.28 -1.25 -9.56
CA TYR A 117 -9.41 -0.46 -8.34
C TYR A 117 -10.71 -0.73 -7.60
N ALA A 118 -11.83 -0.78 -8.33
CA ALA A 118 -13.14 -1.07 -7.75
C ALA A 118 -13.18 -2.46 -7.09
N ARG A 119 -12.63 -3.49 -7.76
CA ARG A 119 -12.51 -4.85 -7.19
C ARG A 119 -11.61 -4.88 -5.97
N SER A 120 -10.50 -4.15 -5.98
CA SER A 120 -9.59 -4.06 -4.85
C SER A 120 -10.27 -3.44 -3.63
N ALA A 121 -11.04 -2.37 -3.82
CA ALA A 121 -11.77 -1.69 -2.74
C ALA A 121 -12.92 -2.52 -2.17
N ALA A 122 -13.58 -3.34 -3.00
CA ALA A 122 -14.62 -4.28 -2.56
C ALA A 122 -14.04 -5.57 -1.95
N GLY A 123 -12.73 -5.79 -2.07
CA GLY A 123 -12.03 -6.99 -1.64
C GLY A 123 -11.53 -6.91 -0.19
N PRO A 124 -10.40 -7.61 0.12
CA PRO A 124 -9.86 -7.72 1.48
C PRO A 124 -9.25 -6.41 2.01
N PHE A 125 -9.21 -5.34 1.23
CA PHE A 125 -8.64 -4.04 1.62
C PHE A 125 -9.68 -2.90 1.57
N PRO A 126 -10.74 -2.97 2.38
CA PRO A 126 -11.73 -1.91 2.41
C PRO A 126 -11.10 -0.62 2.91
N LEU A 127 -11.38 0.47 2.22
CA LEU A 127 -10.97 1.81 2.63
C LEU A 127 -12.00 2.37 3.61
N ALA A 128 -11.51 3.09 4.60
CA ALA A 128 -12.35 3.76 5.59
C ALA A 128 -11.94 5.23 5.72
N ALA A 129 -12.93 6.07 5.91
CA ALA A 129 -12.68 7.44 6.35
C ALA A 129 -12.10 7.46 7.76
N LEU A 130 -11.34 8.50 8.08
CA LEU A 130 -10.82 8.72 9.43
C LEU A 130 -11.99 8.87 10.41
N ARG A 131 -12.09 7.97 11.40
CA ARG A 131 -13.19 7.98 12.36
C ARG A 131 -13.12 9.14 13.33
N ARG A 132 -11.92 9.58 13.69
CA ARG A 132 -11.66 10.66 14.66
C ARG A 132 -10.47 11.49 14.20
N PRO A 133 -10.63 12.36 13.19
CA PRO A 133 -9.58 13.28 12.80
C PRO A 133 -9.21 14.19 13.98
N HIS A 134 -7.92 14.50 14.11
CA HIS A 134 -7.48 15.46 15.11
C HIS A 134 -8.05 16.85 14.80
N LEU A 135 -8.29 17.68 15.82
CA LEU A 135 -8.83 19.04 15.65
C LEU A 135 -8.01 19.86 14.65
N LEU A 136 -6.68 19.77 14.70
CA LEU A 136 -5.80 20.47 13.77
C LEU A 136 -5.96 20.02 12.31
N THR A 137 -6.39 18.78 12.08
CA THR A 137 -6.67 18.29 10.72
C THR A 137 -7.88 19.02 10.13
N GLY A 138 -8.95 19.18 10.91
CA GLY A 138 -10.12 19.98 10.52
C GLY A 138 -9.75 21.44 10.27
N ALA A 139 -9.05 22.06 11.23
CA ALA A 139 -8.59 23.43 11.12
C ALA A 139 -7.70 23.68 9.90
N PHE A 140 -6.85 22.70 9.54
CA PHE A 140 -6.02 22.78 8.33
C PHE A 140 -6.89 22.80 7.06
N VAL A 141 -7.87 21.90 6.96
CA VAL A 141 -8.79 21.85 5.81
C VAL A 141 -9.59 23.16 5.70
N GLU A 142 -10.11 23.67 6.81
CA GLU A 142 -10.85 24.93 6.85
C GLU A 142 -9.97 26.13 6.44
N ALA A 143 -8.73 26.18 6.94
CA ALA A 143 -7.80 27.25 6.59
C ALA A 143 -7.41 27.21 5.10
N ALA A 144 -7.19 26.01 4.55
CA ALA A 144 -6.92 25.85 3.13
C ALA A 144 -8.10 26.31 2.27
N ALA A 145 -9.33 25.94 2.65
CA ALA A 145 -10.55 26.40 1.99
C ALA A 145 -10.70 27.94 2.06
N ALA A 146 -10.45 28.55 3.22
CA ALA A 146 -10.48 30.01 3.39
C ALA A 146 -9.40 30.72 2.56
N SER A 147 -8.31 30.01 2.20
CA SER A 147 -7.24 30.52 1.34
C SER A 147 -7.54 30.33 -0.16
N GLY A 148 -8.73 29.84 -0.52
CA GLY A 148 -9.14 29.64 -1.91
C GLY A 148 -8.76 28.29 -2.51
N ILE A 149 -8.24 27.33 -1.70
CA ILE A 149 -8.00 25.97 -2.15
C ILE A 149 -9.34 25.21 -2.11
N GLY A 150 -9.71 24.57 -3.22
CA GLY A 150 -10.93 23.78 -3.28
C GLY A 150 -10.94 22.65 -2.24
N CYS A 151 -12.12 22.34 -1.69
CA CYS A 151 -12.29 21.15 -0.85
C CYS A 151 -12.80 20.00 -1.69
N THR A 152 -12.20 18.83 -1.52
CA THR A 152 -12.70 17.59 -2.10
C THR A 152 -13.15 16.62 -1.00
N ALA A 153 -14.31 16.04 -1.20
CA ALA A 153 -14.84 15.00 -0.30
C ALA A 153 -14.19 13.64 -0.53
N ASP A 154 -13.67 13.41 -1.73
CA ASP A 154 -13.01 12.15 -2.12
C ASP A 154 -11.76 12.42 -2.93
N LEU A 155 -10.62 12.27 -2.30
CA LEU A 155 -9.29 12.36 -2.94
C LEU A 155 -9.01 11.20 -3.93
N ASN A 156 -9.85 10.19 -3.98
CA ASN A 156 -9.83 9.12 -4.98
C ASN A 156 -10.88 9.29 -6.08
N GLY A 157 -11.59 10.41 -6.05
CA GLY A 157 -12.61 10.76 -7.04
C GLY A 157 -12.03 11.20 -8.38
N PRO A 158 -12.90 11.51 -9.34
CA PRO A 158 -12.49 11.92 -10.69
C PRO A 158 -11.78 13.29 -10.70
N ASP A 159 -12.06 14.13 -9.71
CA ASP A 159 -11.42 15.42 -9.47
C ASP A 159 -10.83 15.39 -8.04
N ASN A 160 -9.53 15.25 -7.96
CA ASN A 160 -8.79 15.17 -6.71
C ASN A 160 -7.93 16.41 -6.43
N GLU A 161 -8.09 17.48 -7.20
CA GLU A 161 -7.45 18.77 -6.92
C GLU A 161 -8.14 19.44 -5.73
N GLY A 162 -7.37 19.76 -4.70
CA GLY A 162 -7.91 20.38 -3.50
C GLY A 162 -7.37 19.81 -2.20
N VAL A 163 -8.06 20.14 -1.12
CA VAL A 163 -7.78 19.64 0.23
C VAL A 163 -8.90 18.72 0.72
N GLY A 164 -8.52 17.60 1.32
CA GLY A 164 -9.47 16.63 1.86
C GLY A 164 -8.81 15.66 2.83
N LEU A 165 -9.61 14.77 3.40
CA LEU A 165 -9.12 13.73 4.30
C LEU A 165 -8.71 12.51 3.49
N VAL A 166 -7.46 12.06 3.67
CA VAL A 166 -6.95 10.86 3.01
C VAL A 166 -7.62 9.62 3.61
N PRO A 167 -8.27 8.77 2.80
CA PRO A 167 -8.77 7.50 3.29
C PRO A 167 -7.62 6.57 3.69
N SER A 168 -7.89 5.70 4.65
CA SER A 168 -6.94 4.70 5.14
C SER A 168 -7.54 3.31 5.00
N PRO A 169 -6.74 2.24 4.82
CA PRO A 169 -7.22 0.89 5.02
C PRO A 169 -7.86 0.78 6.41
N SER A 170 -9.00 0.13 6.53
CA SER A 170 -9.64 -0.02 7.84
C SER A 170 -8.71 -0.71 8.83
N VAL A 171 -8.76 -0.33 10.11
CA VAL A 171 -7.84 -0.88 11.14
C VAL A 171 -7.98 -2.40 11.28
N ALA A 172 -9.18 -2.95 11.02
CA ALA A 172 -9.38 -4.40 10.91
C ALA A 172 -8.54 -5.02 9.80
N VAL A 173 -8.21 -4.25 8.76
CA VAL A 173 -7.38 -4.65 7.62
C VAL A 173 -5.93 -4.24 7.80
N ALA A 174 -5.60 -3.18 8.53
CA ALA A 174 -4.21 -2.86 8.86
C ALA A 174 -3.57 -3.97 9.75
N GLY A 175 -4.36 -4.64 10.59
CA GLY A 175 -3.96 -5.90 11.26
C GLY A 175 -4.06 -7.14 10.38
N SER A 176 -4.70 -7.07 9.21
CA SER A 176 -4.90 -8.14 8.24
C SER A 176 -4.30 -7.81 6.86
N ALA A 177 -3.74 -6.63 6.66
CA ALA A 177 -2.77 -6.34 5.59
C ALA A 177 -1.44 -7.07 5.81
N SER A 178 -1.32 -7.69 6.97
CA SER A 178 -0.52 -8.89 7.13
C SER A 178 -0.88 -9.91 6.04
N PRO A 179 0.08 -10.53 5.38
CA PRO A 179 -0.13 -11.56 4.34
C PRO A 179 -1.05 -12.72 4.77
N THR A 180 -1.41 -12.81 6.05
CA THR A 180 -2.43 -13.72 6.56
C THR A 180 -3.82 -13.48 5.96
N ALA A 181 -4.13 -12.30 5.42
CA ALA A 181 -5.37 -12.06 4.68
C ALA A 181 -5.28 -12.49 3.19
N ILE A 182 -4.05 -12.67 2.70
CA ILE A 182 -3.73 -13.18 1.37
C ILE A 182 -2.95 -14.50 1.53
N SER A 183 -3.11 -15.19 2.65
CA SER A 183 -2.50 -16.51 2.83
C SER A 183 -3.18 -17.51 1.90
N ALA A 184 -2.37 -18.30 1.21
CA ALA A 184 -2.79 -19.49 0.48
C ALA A 184 -3.78 -20.33 1.30
N PRO A 185 -4.71 -21.05 0.67
CA PRO A 185 -5.64 -21.92 1.37
C PRO A 185 -4.89 -22.80 2.37
N ARG A 186 -5.45 -22.94 3.58
CA ARG A 186 -4.91 -23.77 4.65
C ARG A 186 -4.68 -25.19 4.10
N GLY A 187 -3.45 -25.53 3.80
CA GLY A 187 -3.13 -26.86 3.28
C GLY A 187 -1.67 -27.07 2.90
N ALA A 188 -0.89 -26.02 2.67
CA ALA A 188 0.54 -26.16 2.41
C ALA A 188 1.29 -26.22 3.75
N ALA A 189 1.68 -27.43 4.16
CA ALA A 189 2.60 -27.63 5.27
C ALA A 189 3.97 -27.02 4.93
N PRO A 190 4.68 -26.41 5.87
CA PRO A 190 6.05 -26.00 5.66
C PRO A 190 6.92 -27.27 5.53
N THR A 191 7.57 -27.42 4.43
CA THR A 191 8.74 -28.30 4.29
C THR A 191 10.01 -27.47 4.41
#